data_cd39632969d2b464a0e93e808c0f2c70
#
_entry.id   cd39632969d2b464a0e93e808c0f2c70
#
_cell.length_a   1.000
_cell.length_b   1.000
_cell.length_c   1.000
_cell.angle_alpha   90.00
_cell.angle_beta   90.00
_cell.angle_gamma   90.00
#
_symmetry.space_group_name_H-M   'P 1'
#
loop_
_entity.id
_entity.type
_entity.pdbx_description
1 polymer ?
#
loop_
_entity_poly.entity_id
_entity_poly.type
_entity_poly.pdbx_seq_one_letter_code
_entity_poly.pdbx_strand_id
1 'polypeptide(L)'
;MMENHENSNVTSYTQPKLSEQQRMEQLRLQQQLTFGETPQQKAKRADIFSVMMVPTLVYAMLYTFLLYDNFHSITLPLFVVVTIGYCGYVLARFRGCAMRQLHVKPMSVFCMAGMLALAVSTCMTGNWSVSMMNHAGIFVLLICMLLFEVCDTGNWTLAKGVSAVVTAVFGAIGCLAEPFSDFSCFRKLRTKHQMTKTVYVLIGVICAVPILGIVIALLYQADAVFAHALSGMFSFDVPVSRVAGIVFTFAYALLAAYCGIRYLGKGTISTKSKDLRKLEPMIANTILVLISVVYVLFCIIQIFSLFLGKMQLPAGYTYARYAREGFFQLLFVCMINICLVLFFMGCFRENGLKKILLAIISGCTYVMIASSAFRMCLYIQNYRLTFLRVFVLWMLVLIGVLLGGIVAQIYRQTFPLFRYMIVVMTIAVFAFGIVRPDYWIAKYDITHMPQRENESLLPYLSTDAAPVIAGHHGQWVKEYVNGIEYDMESNHGVRSYNFSYAKAQELFQKAQ
;
A
#
# COMPACT_ATOMS: atom_id res chain seq x y z
N MET A 1 2.72 -40.64 80.96
CA MET A 1 3.96 -39.83 81.04
C MET A 1 4.41 -39.53 79.67
N MET A 2 4.67 -38.26 79.40
CA MET A 2 5.25 -37.57 78.21
C MET A 2 4.31 -37.29 77.09
N GLU A 3 3.80 -36.06 77.12
CA GLU A 3 3.30 -35.24 76.06
C GLU A 3 4.40 -34.96 75.03
N ASN A 4 4.01 -34.96 73.77
CA ASN A 4 4.77 -34.28 72.74
C ASN A 4 3.91 -33.32 71.99
N HIS A 5 4.13 -32.03 72.27
CA HIS A 5 3.59 -30.89 71.55
C HIS A 5 4.33 -30.81 70.20
N GLU A 6 3.63 -31.00 69.11
CA GLU A 6 4.06 -30.54 67.77
C GLU A 6 3.47 -29.17 67.49
N ASN A 7 4.36 -28.17 67.47
CA ASN A 7 4.11 -26.81 67.05
C ASN A 7 3.98 -26.75 65.53
N SER A 8 2.77 -26.64 65.00
CA SER A 8 2.53 -26.30 63.58
C SER A 8 2.55 -24.78 63.39
N ASN A 9 3.71 -24.25 63.02
CA ASN A 9 3.82 -22.89 62.54
C ASN A 9 3.16 -22.77 61.14
N VAL A 10 1.90 -22.40 61.07
CA VAL A 10 1.24 -21.95 59.86
C VAL A 10 1.63 -20.49 59.64
N THR A 11 2.62 -20.25 58.77
CA THR A 11 2.94 -18.95 58.25
C THR A 11 1.79 -18.45 57.36
N SER A 12 0.93 -17.60 57.92
CA SER A 12 -0.08 -16.87 57.15
C SER A 12 0.63 -15.89 56.22
N TYR A 13 0.63 -16.20 54.93
CA TYR A 13 1.00 -15.23 53.88
C TYR A 13 -0.06 -14.13 53.86
N THR A 14 0.23 -13.00 54.48
CA THR A 14 -0.53 -11.76 54.32
C THR A 14 -0.33 -11.28 52.90
N GLN A 15 -1.39 -11.41 52.08
CA GLN A 15 -1.43 -10.78 50.76
C GLN A 15 -1.20 -9.26 50.92
N PRO A 16 -0.34 -8.66 50.07
CA PRO A 16 -0.10 -7.22 50.13
C PRO A 16 -1.44 -6.47 49.89
N LYS A 17 -1.80 -5.57 50.80
CA LYS A 17 -2.98 -4.71 50.66
C LYS A 17 -2.79 -3.86 49.42
N LEU A 18 -3.50 -4.20 48.34
CA LEU A 18 -3.59 -3.40 47.14
C LEU A 18 -4.04 -1.98 47.46
N SER A 19 -3.40 -0.96 46.89
CA SER A 19 -3.85 0.43 47.04
C SER A 19 -5.29 0.57 46.53
N GLU A 20 -6.03 1.56 47.07
CA GLU A 20 -7.42 1.81 46.63
C GLU A 20 -7.53 1.96 45.09
N GLN A 21 -6.52 2.57 44.43
CA GLN A 21 -6.46 2.69 42.98
C GLN A 21 -6.34 1.32 42.31
N GLN A 22 -5.48 0.45 42.77
CA GLN A 22 -5.31 -0.91 42.23
C GLN A 22 -6.56 -1.78 42.46
N ARG A 23 -7.25 -1.58 43.56
CA ARG A 23 -8.52 -2.27 43.86
C ARG A 23 -9.66 -1.79 42.97
N MET A 24 -9.72 -0.48 42.68
CA MET A 24 -10.69 0.09 41.74
C MET A 24 -10.39 -0.34 40.31
N GLU A 25 -9.13 -0.48 39.91
CA GLU A 25 -8.73 -0.98 38.60
C GLU A 25 -9.03 -2.47 38.43
N GLN A 26 -8.80 -3.30 39.45
CA GLN A 26 -9.21 -4.71 39.45
C GLN A 26 -10.73 -4.87 39.40
N LEU A 27 -11.48 -4.06 40.16
CA LEU A 27 -12.94 -4.05 40.10
C LEU A 27 -13.47 -3.62 38.72
N ARG A 28 -12.83 -2.64 38.07
CA ARG A 28 -13.14 -2.24 36.69
C ARG A 28 -12.82 -3.35 35.68
N LEU A 29 -11.70 -4.03 35.83
CA LEU A 29 -11.33 -5.20 35.01
C LEU A 29 -12.29 -6.38 35.23
N GLN A 30 -12.64 -6.68 36.45
CA GLN A 30 -13.65 -7.71 36.79
C GLN A 30 -15.03 -7.35 36.26
N GLN A 31 -15.46 -6.09 36.37
CA GLN A 31 -16.73 -5.62 35.77
C GLN A 31 -16.70 -5.69 34.21
N GLN A 32 -15.58 -5.41 33.59
CA GLN A 32 -15.43 -5.58 32.14
C GLN A 32 -15.51 -7.05 31.70
N LEU A 33 -14.93 -7.96 32.48
CA LEU A 33 -14.93 -9.40 32.19
C LEU A 33 -16.29 -10.06 32.52
N THR A 34 -17.06 -9.55 33.50
CA THR A 34 -18.28 -10.19 33.97
C THR A 34 -19.57 -9.59 33.40
N PHE A 35 -19.60 -8.30 33.01
CA PHE A 35 -20.82 -7.59 32.63
C PHE A 35 -20.86 -7.03 31.20
N GLY A 36 -19.89 -7.32 30.34
CA GLY A 36 -19.87 -6.75 29.01
C GLY A 36 -19.68 -5.21 29.02
N GLU A 37 -19.87 -4.58 27.86
CA GLU A 37 -19.66 -3.14 27.69
C GLU A 37 -20.51 -2.28 28.62
N THR A 38 -19.90 -1.27 29.23
CA THR A 38 -20.60 -0.32 30.13
C THR A 38 -21.63 0.52 29.36
N PRO A 39 -22.68 1.05 30.02
CA PRO A 39 -23.67 1.92 29.37
C PRO A 39 -23.03 3.13 28.67
N GLN A 40 -21.96 3.70 29.24
CA GLN A 40 -21.23 4.82 28.66
C GLN A 40 -20.48 4.41 27.36
N GLN A 41 -19.91 3.21 27.33
CA GLN A 41 -19.28 2.68 26.13
C GLN A 41 -20.29 2.45 25.01
N LYS A 42 -21.47 1.88 25.36
CA LYS A 42 -22.57 1.69 24.38
C LYS A 42 -23.10 3.02 23.86
N ALA A 43 -23.24 4.03 24.73
CA ALA A 43 -23.64 5.39 24.30
C ALA A 43 -22.62 6.01 23.34
N LYS A 44 -21.33 5.92 23.65
CA LYS A 44 -20.25 6.41 22.77
C LYS A 44 -20.24 5.69 21.41
N ARG A 45 -20.49 4.37 21.39
CA ARG A 45 -20.59 3.59 20.14
C ARG A 45 -21.78 4.05 19.30
N ALA A 46 -22.94 4.26 19.92
CA ALA A 46 -24.13 4.75 19.23
C ALA A 46 -23.92 6.15 18.65
N ASP A 47 -23.23 7.02 19.38
CA ASP A 47 -22.91 8.37 18.91
C ASP A 47 -21.95 8.35 17.71
N ILE A 48 -20.87 7.57 17.79
CA ILE A 48 -19.95 7.36 16.67
C ILE A 48 -20.68 6.84 15.43
N PHE A 49 -21.56 5.84 15.61
CA PHE A 49 -22.35 5.30 14.49
C PHE A 49 -23.22 6.38 13.85
N SER A 50 -23.91 7.19 14.65
CA SER A 50 -24.79 8.25 14.16
C SER A 50 -24.05 9.32 13.34
N VAL A 51 -22.80 9.61 13.71
CA VAL A 51 -21.96 10.62 13.04
C VAL A 51 -21.30 10.07 11.77
N MET A 52 -20.88 8.80 11.81
CA MET A 52 -20.08 8.20 10.74
C MET A 52 -20.93 7.56 9.64
N MET A 53 -22.10 7.02 9.95
CA MET A 53 -22.82 6.13 9.02
C MET A 53 -23.21 6.82 7.73
N VAL A 54 -23.84 8.02 7.80
CA VAL A 54 -24.29 8.75 6.61
C VAL A 54 -23.12 9.19 5.72
N PRO A 55 -22.07 9.84 6.23
CA PRO A 55 -20.90 10.18 5.40
C PRO A 55 -20.22 8.97 4.79
N THR A 56 -20.14 7.84 5.51
CA THR A 56 -19.53 6.61 5.00
C THR A 56 -20.36 5.98 3.90
N LEU A 57 -21.69 6.03 4.00
CA LEU A 57 -22.59 5.58 2.92
C LEU A 57 -22.41 6.42 1.66
N VAL A 58 -22.40 7.75 1.80
CA VAL A 58 -22.16 8.66 0.67
C VAL A 58 -20.79 8.38 0.05
N TYR A 59 -19.77 8.20 0.87
CA TYR A 59 -18.42 7.84 0.40
C TYR A 59 -18.41 6.51 -0.37
N ALA A 60 -19.07 5.47 0.14
CA ALA A 60 -19.16 4.18 -0.53
C ALA A 60 -19.93 4.25 -1.85
N MET A 61 -20.98 5.05 -1.93
CA MET A 61 -21.70 5.32 -3.19
C MET A 61 -20.80 6.02 -4.21
N LEU A 62 -20.07 7.05 -3.79
CA LEU A 62 -19.14 7.77 -4.66
C LEU A 62 -17.97 6.89 -5.08
N TYR A 63 -17.44 6.04 -4.18
CA TYR A 63 -16.43 5.03 -4.51
C TYR A 63 -16.90 4.13 -5.64
N THR A 64 -18.09 3.53 -5.46
CA THR A 64 -18.66 2.61 -6.45
C THR A 64 -18.96 3.31 -7.77
N PHE A 65 -19.57 4.48 -7.72
CA PHE A 65 -19.89 5.24 -8.93
C PHE A 65 -18.66 5.67 -9.71
N LEU A 66 -17.59 6.11 -9.04
CA LEU A 66 -16.41 6.65 -9.71
C LEU A 66 -15.42 5.57 -10.15
N LEU A 67 -15.25 4.49 -9.36
CA LEU A 67 -14.18 3.52 -9.58
C LEU A 67 -14.62 2.17 -10.12
N TYR A 68 -15.90 1.80 -10.04
CA TYR A 68 -16.34 0.53 -10.59
C TYR A 68 -16.11 0.52 -12.12
N ASP A 69 -15.34 -0.45 -12.61
CA ASP A 69 -14.88 -0.56 -14.01
C ASP A 69 -14.04 0.62 -14.54
N ASN A 70 -13.49 1.48 -13.66
CA ASN A 70 -12.77 2.71 -14.06
C ASN A 70 -11.50 2.94 -13.25
N PHE A 71 -10.72 1.92 -12.99
CA PHE A 71 -9.51 2.05 -12.18
C PHE A 71 -8.38 2.89 -12.81
N HIS A 72 -8.39 3.08 -14.14
CA HIS A 72 -7.35 3.79 -14.89
C HIS A 72 -7.79 5.17 -15.40
N SER A 73 -8.94 5.66 -14.99
CA SER A 73 -9.58 6.82 -15.57
C SER A 73 -9.41 8.11 -14.75
N ILE A 74 -9.83 9.24 -15.33
CA ILE A 74 -9.83 10.58 -14.71
C ILE A 74 -10.68 10.65 -13.43
N THR A 75 -11.53 9.66 -13.19
CA THR A 75 -12.33 9.58 -11.96
C THR A 75 -11.49 9.25 -10.72
N LEU A 76 -10.30 8.64 -10.88
CA LEU A 76 -9.42 8.32 -9.76
C LEU A 76 -8.88 9.57 -9.03
N PRO A 77 -8.33 10.61 -9.68
CA PRO A 77 -7.99 11.86 -9.00
C PRO A 77 -9.17 12.51 -8.28
N LEU A 78 -10.35 12.53 -8.93
CA LEU A 78 -11.57 13.05 -8.31
C LEU A 78 -11.92 12.26 -7.05
N PHE A 79 -11.85 10.94 -7.12
CA PHE A 79 -12.10 10.08 -5.96
C PHE A 79 -11.08 10.31 -4.83
N VAL A 80 -9.80 10.53 -5.14
CA VAL A 80 -8.78 10.87 -4.13
C VAL A 80 -9.15 12.18 -3.41
N VAL A 81 -9.65 13.20 -4.13
CA VAL A 81 -10.15 14.44 -3.49
C VAL A 81 -11.32 14.14 -2.55
N VAL A 82 -12.29 13.32 -2.98
CA VAL A 82 -13.40 12.87 -2.14
C VAL A 82 -12.90 12.14 -0.90
N THR A 83 -11.91 11.28 -1.04
CA THR A 83 -11.30 10.53 0.09
C THR A 83 -10.63 11.46 1.09
N ILE A 84 -9.86 12.44 0.62
CA ILE A 84 -9.23 13.45 1.47
C ILE A 84 -10.30 14.26 2.22
N GLY A 85 -11.35 14.68 1.53
CA GLY A 85 -12.48 15.40 2.12
C GLY A 85 -13.22 14.58 3.19
N TYR A 86 -13.49 13.30 2.90
CA TYR A 86 -14.10 12.37 3.85
C TYR A 86 -13.26 12.17 5.10
N CYS A 87 -11.95 11.89 4.94
CA CYS A 87 -11.03 11.74 6.06
C CYS A 87 -10.94 13.03 6.89
N GLY A 88 -10.87 14.19 6.24
CA GLY A 88 -10.87 15.50 6.90
C GLY A 88 -12.14 15.74 7.71
N TYR A 89 -13.32 15.44 7.14
CA TYR A 89 -14.60 15.55 7.84
C TYR A 89 -14.63 14.67 9.11
N VAL A 90 -14.25 13.41 8.98
CA VAL A 90 -14.27 12.48 10.11
C VAL A 90 -13.28 12.91 11.20
N LEU A 91 -12.05 13.29 10.82
CA LEU A 91 -11.05 13.80 11.77
C LEU A 91 -11.52 15.06 12.49
N ALA A 92 -12.15 16.01 11.79
CA ALA A 92 -12.71 17.21 12.39
C ALA A 92 -13.78 16.88 13.42
N ARG A 93 -14.68 15.95 13.11
CA ARG A 93 -15.72 15.48 14.04
C ARG A 93 -15.15 14.78 15.24
N PHE A 94 -14.13 13.93 15.11
CA PHE A 94 -13.45 13.29 16.25
C PHE A 94 -12.73 14.29 17.14
N ARG A 95 -12.18 15.38 16.55
CA ARG A 95 -11.52 16.45 17.30
C ARG A 95 -12.50 17.50 17.87
N GLY A 96 -13.77 17.41 17.52
CA GLY A 96 -14.80 18.36 17.97
C GLY A 96 -14.65 19.78 17.39
N CYS A 97 -13.97 19.92 16.24
CA CYS A 97 -13.73 21.20 15.58
C CYS A 97 -14.40 21.27 14.20
N ALA A 98 -14.58 22.49 13.66
CA ALA A 98 -15.01 22.65 12.29
C ALA A 98 -13.89 22.25 11.31
N MET A 99 -14.23 21.73 10.11
CA MET A 99 -13.24 21.36 9.09
C MET A 99 -12.24 22.49 8.77
N ARG A 100 -12.71 23.74 8.76
CA ARG A 100 -11.89 24.93 8.49
C ARG A 100 -10.82 25.20 9.56
N GLN A 101 -11.01 24.68 10.78
CA GLN A 101 -10.10 24.83 11.91
C GLN A 101 -9.18 23.62 12.10
N LEU A 102 -9.28 22.62 11.21
CA LEU A 102 -8.46 21.43 11.28
C LEU A 102 -7.01 21.76 10.94
N HIS A 103 -6.15 21.71 11.96
CA HIS A 103 -4.70 21.88 11.76
C HIS A 103 -4.10 20.61 11.19
N VAL A 104 -3.68 20.65 9.93
CA VAL A 104 -3.13 19.51 9.20
C VAL A 104 -1.62 19.53 9.30
N LYS A 105 -1.01 18.40 9.67
CA LYS A 105 0.44 18.28 9.79
C LYS A 105 1.13 18.30 8.41
N PRO A 106 2.35 18.88 8.27
CA PRO A 106 3.04 19.00 6.97
C PRO A 106 3.22 17.67 6.22
N MET A 107 3.51 16.57 6.96
CA MET A 107 3.63 15.25 6.33
C MET A 107 2.29 14.71 5.80
N SER A 108 1.17 15.06 6.41
CA SER A 108 -0.15 14.71 5.89
C SER A 108 -0.45 15.46 4.60
N VAL A 109 -0.06 16.73 4.52
CA VAL A 109 -0.18 17.53 3.27
C VAL A 109 0.65 16.91 2.15
N PHE A 110 1.89 16.48 2.46
CA PHE A 110 2.71 15.75 1.49
C PHE A 110 2.04 14.46 1.01
N CYS A 111 1.47 13.66 1.93
CA CYS A 111 0.74 12.45 1.57
C CYS A 111 -0.47 12.75 0.67
N MET A 112 -1.25 13.80 0.95
CA MET A 112 -2.37 14.24 0.12
C MET A 112 -1.92 14.62 -1.30
N ALA A 113 -0.86 15.43 -1.41
CA ALA A 113 -0.28 15.81 -2.69
C ALA A 113 0.27 14.59 -3.45
N GLY A 114 0.94 13.68 -2.75
CA GLY A 114 1.45 12.42 -3.31
C GLY A 114 0.33 11.52 -3.85
N MET A 115 -0.77 11.36 -3.10
CA MET A 115 -1.94 10.59 -3.57
C MET A 115 -2.54 11.20 -4.84
N LEU A 116 -2.68 12.52 -4.91
CA LEU A 116 -3.18 13.21 -6.11
C LEU A 116 -2.22 13.04 -7.29
N ALA A 117 -0.92 13.19 -7.07
CA ALA A 117 0.10 13.01 -8.11
C ALA A 117 0.07 11.59 -8.68
N LEU A 118 0.03 10.55 -7.83
CA LEU A 118 -0.07 9.15 -8.27
C LEU A 118 -1.39 8.86 -8.99
N ALA A 119 -2.50 9.45 -8.55
CA ALA A 119 -3.79 9.31 -9.22
C ALA A 119 -3.78 9.93 -10.62
N VAL A 120 -3.19 11.13 -10.78
CA VAL A 120 -2.99 11.77 -12.08
C VAL A 120 -2.07 10.93 -12.97
N SER A 121 -0.96 10.40 -12.42
CA SER A 121 -0.06 9.50 -13.15
C SER A 121 -0.81 8.26 -13.70
N THR A 122 -1.75 7.71 -12.93
CA THR A 122 -2.57 6.56 -13.36
C THR A 122 -3.45 6.90 -14.57
N CYS A 123 -4.01 8.11 -14.63
CA CYS A 123 -4.83 8.53 -15.77
C CYS A 123 -4.00 8.79 -17.04
N MET A 124 -2.70 8.95 -16.91
CA MET A 124 -1.79 9.27 -18.02
C MET A 124 -1.12 8.05 -18.61
N THR A 125 -1.24 6.88 -18.00
CA THR A 125 -0.61 5.63 -18.45
C THR A 125 -1.65 4.56 -18.77
N GLY A 126 -1.37 3.74 -19.80
CA GLY A 126 -2.11 2.52 -20.08
C GLY A 126 -1.41 1.27 -19.52
N ASN A 127 -0.23 1.42 -18.91
CA ASN A 127 0.48 0.27 -18.36
C ASN A 127 -0.12 -0.20 -17.03
N TRP A 128 -0.63 -1.43 -17.03
CA TRP A 128 -1.28 -2.03 -15.88
C TRP A 128 -0.37 -2.15 -14.65
N SER A 129 0.90 -2.49 -14.84
CA SER A 129 1.86 -2.64 -13.73
C SER A 129 2.14 -1.30 -13.03
N VAL A 130 2.30 -0.23 -13.82
CA VAL A 130 2.48 1.14 -13.30
C VAL A 130 1.23 1.58 -12.53
N SER A 131 0.05 1.31 -13.09
CA SER A 131 -1.22 1.62 -12.44
C SER A 131 -1.39 0.90 -11.10
N MET A 132 -1.06 -0.40 -11.03
CA MET A 132 -1.08 -1.15 -9.76
C MET A 132 -0.12 -0.58 -8.72
N MET A 133 1.08 -0.16 -9.14
CA MET A 133 2.03 0.51 -8.23
C MET A 133 1.47 1.83 -7.70
N ASN A 134 0.84 2.63 -8.56
CA ASN A 134 0.22 3.89 -8.17
C ASN A 134 -0.93 3.66 -7.16
N HIS A 135 -1.80 2.67 -7.39
CA HIS A 135 -2.89 2.33 -6.46
C HIS A 135 -2.35 1.86 -5.10
N ALA A 136 -1.33 0.99 -5.11
CA ALA A 136 -0.66 0.56 -3.88
C ALA A 136 -0.04 1.76 -3.13
N GLY A 137 0.59 2.67 -3.86
CA GLY A 137 1.14 3.91 -3.31
C GLY A 137 0.06 4.80 -2.69
N ILE A 138 -1.06 5.04 -3.39
CA ILE A 138 -2.21 5.80 -2.88
C ILE A 138 -2.74 5.18 -1.58
N PHE A 139 -2.90 3.86 -1.54
CA PHE A 139 -3.38 3.16 -0.35
C PHE A 139 -2.43 3.31 0.85
N VAL A 140 -1.12 3.12 0.65
CA VAL A 140 -0.12 3.30 1.70
C VAL A 140 -0.07 4.75 2.18
N LEU A 141 -0.12 5.72 1.27
CA LEU A 141 -0.12 7.15 1.61
C LEU A 141 -1.38 7.56 2.38
N LEU A 142 -2.55 6.98 2.07
CA LEU A 142 -3.79 7.20 2.82
C LEU A 142 -3.64 6.75 4.28
N ILE A 143 -3.08 5.56 4.51
CA ILE A 143 -2.84 5.06 5.86
C ILE A 143 -1.81 5.94 6.58
N CYS A 144 -0.71 6.30 5.91
CA CYS A 144 0.31 7.17 6.48
C CYS A 144 -0.24 8.55 6.84
N MET A 145 -1.06 9.15 5.97
CA MET A 145 -1.76 10.42 6.22
C MET A 145 -2.57 10.35 7.52
N LEU A 146 -3.40 9.31 7.66
CA LEU A 146 -4.23 9.12 8.85
C LEU A 146 -3.37 8.89 10.11
N LEU A 147 -2.29 8.10 10.01
CA LEU A 147 -1.36 7.87 11.12
C LEU A 147 -0.65 9.16 11.54
N PHE A 148 -0.21 9.99 10.59
CA PHE A 148 0.42 11.28 10.90
C PHE A 148 -0.54 12.24 11.60
N GLU A 149 -1.84 12.21 11.27
CA GLU A 149 -2.83 13.04 11.94
C GLU A 149 -3.19 12.55 13.35
N VAL A 150 -3.37 11.24 13.53
CA VAL A 150 -3.84 10.66 14.79
C VAL A 150 -2.71 10.47 15.79
N CYS A 151 -1.49 10.15 15.32
CA CYS A 151 -0.34 9.83 16.19
C CYS A 151 0.72 10.94 16.18
N ASP A 152 1.47 11.05 17.29
CA ASP A 152 2.73 11.80 17.27
C ASP A 152 3.85 10.89 16.76
N THR A 153 4.30 11.19 15.54
CA THR A 153 5.29 10.40 14.80
C THR A 153 6.70 11.00 14.83
N GLY A 154 6.92 12.05 15.65
CA GLY A 154 8.20 12.77 15.69
C GLY A 154 9.38 11.85 15.98
N ASN A 155 9.21 10.94 16.93
CA ASN A 155 10.25 10.02 17.41
C ASN A 155 10.10 8.58 16.89
N TRP A 156 9.39 8.39 15.79
CA TRP A 156 9.19 7.03 15.27
C TRP A 156 10.43 6.51 14.55
N THR A 157 10.87 5.32 14.96
CA THR A 157 11.83 4.52 14.19
C THR A 157 11.15 3.92 12.95
N LEU A 158 11.94 3.52 11.97
CA LEU A 158 11.41 2.84 10.76
C LEU A 158 10.58 1.61 11.13
N ALA A 159 11.09 0.74 12.01
CA ALA A 159 10.38 -0.46 12.46
C ALA A 159 9.03 -0.13 13.11
N LYS A 160 8.96 0.95 13.90
CA LYS A 160 7.71 1.42 14.50
C LYS A 160 6.74 1.93 13.44
N GLY A 161 7.22 2.71 12.47
CA GLY A 161 6.39 3.23 11.38
C GLY A 161 5.80 2.10 10.54
N VAL A 162 6.63 1.16 10.09
CA VAL A 162 6.17 -0.01 9.32
C VAL A 162 5.19 -0.86 10.14
N SER A 163 5.50 -1.16 11.40
CA SER A 163 4.59 -1.92 12.26
C SER A 163 3.26 -1.19 12.48
N ALA A 164 3.25 0.14 12.58
CA ALA A 164 2.02 0.92 12.72
C ALA A 164 1.14 0.85 11.46
N VAL A 165 1.74 0.93 10.27
CA VAL A 165 1.03 0.75 8.99
C VAL A 165 0.41 -0.65 8.91
N VAL A 166 1.21 -1.69 9.16
CA VAL A 166 0.74 -3.09 9.15
C VAL A 166 -0.38 -3.29 10.19
N THR A 167 -0.19 -2.79 11.40
CA THR A 167 -1.19 -2.90 12.47
C THR A 167 -2.47 -2.12 12.14
N ALA A 168 -2.38 -0.99 11.43
CA ALA A 168 -3.56 -0.24 10.98
C ALA A 168 -4.40 -1.05 9.98
N VAL A 169 -3.74 -1.74 9.02
CA VAL A 169 -4.42 -2.59 8.02
C VAL A 169 -5.10 -3.78 8.71
N PHE A 170 -4.35 -4.58 9.46
CA PHE A 170 -4.90 -5.77 10.11
C PHE A 170 -5.88 -5.43 11.24
N GLY A 171 -5.66 -4.32 11.93
CA GLY A 171 -6.58 -3.83 12.95
C GLY A 171 -7.91 -3.36 12.36
N ALA A 172 -7.92 -2.75 11.18
CA ALA A 172 -9.15 -2.42 10.47
C ALA A 172 -9.93 -3.69 10.08
N ILE A 173 -9.24 -4.73 9.60
CA ILE A 173 -9.85 -6.05 9.32
C ILE A 173 -10.45 -6.64 10.60
N GLY A 174 -9.76 -6.54 11.74
CA GLY A 174 -10.29 -6.96 13.05
C GLY A 174 -11.54 -6.21 13.51
N CYS A 175 -11.86 -5.07 12.89
CA CYS A 175 -13.06 -4.28 13.19
C CYS A 175 -14.28 -4.62 12.31
N LEU A 176 -14.25 -5.68 11.49
CA LEU A 176 -15.35 -6.02 10.56
C LEU A 176 -16.71 -6.26 11.24
N ALA A 177 -16.72 -6.69 12.49
CA ALA A 177 -17.95 -6.85 13.28
C ALA A 177 -18.46 -5.54 13.92
N GLU A 178 -17.63 -4.50 14.00
CA GLU A 178 -17.96 -3.25 14.70
C GLU A 178 -19.15 -2.49 14.07
N PRO A 179 -19.30 -2.37 12.74
CA PRO A 179 -20.46 -1.69 12.14
C PRO A 179 -21.78 -2.27 12.62
N PHE A 180 -21.87 -3.61 12.70
CA PHE A 180 -23.09 -4.33 13.13
C PHE A 180 -23.35 -4.16 14.63
N SER A 181 -22.29 -4.20 15.43
CA SER A 181 -22.37 -4.01 16.87
C SER A 181 -22.71 -2.56 17.23
N ASP A 182 -22.10 -1.56 16.56
CA ASP A 182 -22.39 -0.14 16.73
C ASP A 182 -23.82 0.18 16.32
N PHE A 183 -24.32 -0.42 15.23
CA PHE A 183 -25.73 -0.33 14.82
C PHE A 183 -26.68 -0.89 15.88
N SER A 184 -26.36 -2.06 16.46
CA SER A 184 -27.17 -2.66 17.52
C SER A 184 -27.25 -1.75 18.76
N CYS A 185 -26.13 -1.14 19.17
CA CYS A 185 -26.08 -0.17 20.26
C CYS A 185 -26.91 1.08 19.94
N PHE A 186 -26.77 1.62 18.73
CA PHE A 186 -27.52 2.77 18.26
C PHE A 186 -29.03 2.50 18.29
N ARG A 187 -29.49 1.35 17.77
CA ARG A 187 -30.89 0.96 17.79
C ARG A 187 -31.46 0.88 19.20
N LYS A 188 -30.72 0.25 20.15
CA LYS A 188 -31.19 0.06 21.56
C LYS A 188 -31.31 1.36 22.33
N LEU A 189 -30.44 2.33 22.08
CA LEU A 189 -30.42 3.60 22.83
C LEU A 189 -31.41 4.63 22.27
N ARG A 190 -31.62 4.65 20.95
CA ARG A 190 -32.52 5.61 20.30
C ARG A 190 -34.00 5.22 20.23
N THR A 191 -34.34 3.95 20.52
CA THR A 191 -35.75 3.54 20.66
C THR A 191 -36.47 4.29 21.79
N LYS A 192 -35.75 4.98 22.66
CA LYS A 192 -36.31 5.86 23.69
C LYS A 192 -36.54 7.31 23.29
N HIS A 193 -35.97 7.77 22.13
CA HIS A 193 -36.15 9.15 21.65
C HIS A 193 -36.39 9.12 20.13
N GLN A 194 -37.54 9.59 19.69
CA GLN A 194 -38.12 9.62 18.37
C GLN A 194 -37.10 9.83 17.22
N MET A 195 -36.69 8.73 16.54
CA MET A 195 -36.17 8.86 15.18
C MET A 195 -37.35 9.18 14.24
N THR A 196 -37.19 10.17 13.39
CA THR A 196 -38.15 10.47 12.33
C THR A 196 -38.31 9.20 11.47
N LYS A 197 -39.56 8.79 11.19
CA LYS A 197 -39.88 7.59 10.38
C LYS A 197 -39.06 7.54 9.07
N THR A 198 -38.77 8.69 8.50
CA THR A 198 -37.96 8.88 7.30
C THR A 198 -36.53 8.28 7.41
N VAL A 199 -35.87 8.35 8.56
CA VAL A 199 -34.51 7.80 8.74
C VAL A 199 -34.55 6.26 8.76
N TYR A 200 -35.58 5.66 9.34
CA TYR A 200 -35.75 4.20 9.29
C TYR A 200 -36.01 3.70 7.87
N VAL A 201 -36.84 4.42 7.12
CA VAL A 201 -37.09 4.12 5.70
C VAL A 201 -35.81 4.26 4.88
N LEU A 202 -35.04 5.33 5.07
CA LEU A 202 -33.78 5.54 4.36
C LEU A 202 -32.75 4.41 4.64
N ILE A 203 -32.58 4.04 5.90
CA ILE A 203 -31.71 2.91 6.28
C ILE A 203 -32.22 1.60 5.69
N GLY A 204 -33.54 1.39 5.73
CA GLY A 204 -34.19 0.21 5.13
C GLY A 204 -33.95 0.13 3.61
N VAL A 205 -34.11 1.21 2.88
CA VAL A 205 -33.85 1.29 1.43
C VAL A 205 -32.36 1.03 1.14
N ILE A 206 -31.46 1.65 1.87
CA ILE A 206 -30.00 1.48 1.70
C ILE A 206 -29.57 0.03 1.94
N CYS A 207 -30.14 -0.62 2.96
CA CYS A 207 -29.85 -2.05 3.21
C CYS A 207 -30.56 -2.97 2.20
N ALA A 208 -31.73 -2.58 1.70
CA ALA A 208 -32.50 -3.38 0.75
C ALA A 208 -31.89 -3.38 -0.66
N VAL A 209 -31.30 -2.27 -1.11
CA VAL A 209 -30.75 -2.15 -2.47
C VAL A 209 -29.70 -3.24 -2.79
N PRO A 210 -28.67 -3.50 -1.98
CA PRO A 210 -27.72 -4.58 -2.24
C PRO A 210 -28.36 -5.96 -2.16
N ILE A 211 -29.26 -6.19 -1.20
CA ILE A 211 -29.96 -7.48 -1.05
C ILE A 211 -30.88 -7.72 -2.25
N LEU A 212 -31.65 -6.70 -2.63
CA LEU A 212 -32.55 -6.77 -3.77
C LEU A 212 -31.78 -7.00 -5.07
N GLY A 213 -30.62 -6.33 -5.26
CA GLY A 213 -29.74 -6.56 -6.38
C GLY A 213 -29.27 -8.01 -6.49
N ILE A 214 -28.84 -8.62 -5.39
CA ILE A 214 -28.44 -10.03 -5.34
C ILE A 214 -29.63 -10.94 -5.65
N VAL A 215 -30.79 -10.68 -5.04
CA VAL A 215 -31.99 -11.48 -5.23
C VAL A 215 -32.48 -11.42 -6.69
N ILE A 216 -32.56 -10.21 -7.27
CA ILE A 216 -32.94 -10.05 -8.69
C ILE A 216 -31.94 -10.76 -9.59
N ALA A 217 -30.65 -10.66 -9.30
CA ALA A 217 -29.59 -11.30 -10.05
C ALA A 217 -29.71 -12.84 -10.02
N LEU A 218 -30.01 -13.42 -8.86
CA LEU A 218 -30.22 -14.86 -8.72
C LEU A 218 -31.50 -15.33 -9.41
N LEU A 219 -32.61 -14.58 -9.28
CA LEU A 219 -33.87 -14.90 -9.95
C LEU A 219 -33.74 -14.80 -11.46
N TYR A 220 -33.03 -13.83 -12.00
CA TYR A 220 -32.74 -13.67 -13.41
C TYR A 220 -31.98 -14.87 -14.00
N GLN A 221 -31.08 -15.49 -13.22
CA GLN A 221 -30.36 -16.69 -13.64
C GLN A 221 -31.19 -17.99 -13.45
N ALA A 222 -32.05 -18.01 -12.43
CA ALA A 222 -32.79 -19.22 -12.06
C ALA A 222 -34.03 -19.47 -12.94
N ASP A 223 -34.67 -18.40 -13.46
CA ASP A 223 -35.96 -18.51 -14.16
C ASP A 223 -35.96 -17.71 -15.48
N ALA A 224 -35.98 -18.41 -16.61
CA ALA A 224 -36.05 -17.82 -17.95
C ALA A 224 -37.29 -16.97 -18.19
N VAL A 225 -38.44 -17.31 -17.55
CA VAL A 225 -39.68 -16.55 -17.66
C VAL A 225 -39.57 -15.23 -16.94
N PHE A 226 -38.97 -15.24 -15.74
CA PHE A 226 -38.66 -14.01 -14.98
C PHE A 226 -37.67 -13.14 -15.73
N ALA A 227 -36.62 -13.74 -16.30
CA ALA A 227 -35.61 -13.01 -17.10
C ALA A 227 -36.27 -12.31 -18.32
N HIS A 228 -37.18 -13.03 -19.03
CA HIS A 228 -37.87 -12.49 -20.20
C HIS A 228 -38.88 -11.39 -19.82
N ALA A 229 -39.60 -11.58 -18.72
CA ALA A 229 -40.54 -10.55 -18.21
C ALA A 229 -39.80 -9.26 -17.77
N LEU A 230 -38.66 -9.42 -17.09
CA LEU A 230 -37.85 -8.29 -16.62
C LEU A 230 -37.21 -7.53 -17.79
N SER A 231 -36.70 -8.26 -18.81
CA SER A 231 -36.13 -7.65 -20.03
C SER A 231 -37.17 -6.92 -20.88
N GLY A 232 -38.42 -7.36 -20.82
CA GLY A 232 -39.57 -6.70 -21.49
C GLY A 232 -40.07 -5.43 -20.77
N MET A 233 -39.91 -5.35 -19.43
CA MET A 233 -40.31 -4.19 -18.63
C MET A 233 -39.22 -3.12 -18.53
N PHE A 234 -37.99 -3.54 -18.53
CA PHE A 234 -36.81 -2.69 -18.48
C PHE A 234 -35.86 -3.18 -19.58
N SER A 235 -35.60 -2.36 -20.58
CA SER A 235 -34.58 -2.61 -21.62
C SER A 235 -33.13 -2.58 -21.06
N PHE A 236 -32.93 -3.18 -19.88
CA PHE A 236 -31.64 -3.28 -19.23
C PHE A 236 -31.04 -4.66 -19.48
N ASP A 237 -30.22 -4.74 -20.51
CA ASP A 237 -29.30 -5.86 -20.73
C ASP A 237 -28.11 -5.77 -19.76
N VAL A 238 -28.39 -5.74 -18.43
CA VAL A 238 -27.35 -5.65 -17.41
C VAL A 238 -27.01 -7.06 -16.95
N PRO A 239 -25.82 -7.56 -17.29
CA PRO A 239 -25.40 -8.89 -16.85
C PRO A 239 -25.36 -8.97 -15.32
N VAL A 240 -25.85 -10.08 -14.78
CA VAL A 240 -25.90 -10.35 -13.33
C VAL A 240 -24.55 -10.15 -12.65
N SER A 241 -23.46 -10.52 -13.35
CA SER A 241 -22.08 -10.31 -12.87
C SER A 241 -21.77 -8.84 -12.59
N ARG A 242 -22.30 -7.92 -13.40
CA ARG A 242 -22.12 -6.47 -13.20
C ARG A 242 -22.85 -5.97 -11.95
N VAL A 243 -24.11 -6.42 -11.74
CA VAL A 243 -24.86 -6.06 -10.52
C VAL A 243 -24.18 -6.60 -9.27
N ALA A 244 -23.76 -7.86 -9.29
CA ALA A 244 -23.02 -8.47 -8.20
C ALA A 244 -21.70 -7.74 -7.93
N GLY A 245 -20.97 -7.34 -8.96
CA GLY A 245 -19.75 -6.55 -8.86
C GLY A 245 -19.98 -5.18 -8.21
N ILE A 246 -21.03 -4.46 -8.61
CA ILE A 246 -21.40 -3.15 -8.02
C ILE A 246 -21.73 -3.32 -6.52
N VAL A 247 -22.55 -4.32 -6.17
CA VAL A 247 -22.94 -4.61 -4.78
C VAL A 247 -21.72 -4.96 -3.92
N PHE A 248 -20.85 -5.83 -4.44
CA PHE A 248 -19.61 -6.23 -3.74
C PHE A 248 -18.69 -5.02 -3.52
N THR A 249 -18.49 -4.21 -4.56
CA THR A 249 -17.64 -3.01 -4.48
C THR A 249 -18.18 -2.00 -3.48
N PHE A 250 -19.51 -1.80 -3.45
CA PHE A 250 -20.16 -0.93 -2.47
C PHE A 250 -20.00 -1.44 -1.04
N ALA A 251 -20.25 -2.73 -0.81
CA ALA A 251 -20.11 -3.34 0.51
C ALA A 251 -18.64 -3.29 1.00
N TYR A 252 -17.70 -3.57 0.10
CA TYR A 252 -16.26 -3.45 0.38
C TYR A 252 -15.89 -2.03 0.79
N ALA A 253 -16.26 -1.02 0.00
CA ALA A 253 -15.95 0.38 0.29
C ALA A 253 -16.55 0.86 1.61
N LEU A 254 -17.81 0.46 1.89
CA LEU A 254 -18.51 0.79 3.13
C LEU A 254 -17.79 0.20 4.36
N LEU A 255 -17.47 -1.10 4.29
CA LEU A 255 -16.81 -1.79 5.39
C LEU A 255 -15.36 -1.28 5.58
N ALA A 256 -14.59 -1.14 4.51
CA ALA A 256 -13.21 -0.68 4.57
C ALA A 256 -13.11 0.74 5.17
N ALA A 257 -13.96 1.67 4.71
CA ALA A 257 -13.97 3.04 5.22
C ALA A 257 -14.42 3.11 6.68
N TYR A 258 -15.51 2.43 7.04
CA TYR A 258 -16.00 2.42 8.42
C TYR A 258 -14.99 1.78 9.38
N CYS A 259 -14.51 0.57 9.06
CA CYS A 259 -13.58 -0.18 9.92
C CYS A 259 -12.23 0.53 10.06
N GLY A 260 -11.69 1.09 8.98
CA GLY A 260 -10.43 1.84 9.00
C GLY A 260 -10.47 3.01 9.96
N ILE A 261 -11.47 3.89 9.82
CA ILE A 261 -11.61 5.06 10.69
C ILE A 261 -11.97 4.64 12.13
N ARG A 262 -12.83 3.63 12.29
CA ARG A 262 -13.21 3.11 13.60
C ARG A 262 -12.01 2.57 14.38
N TYR A 263 -11.12 1.83 13.70
CA TYR A 263 -9.89 1.32 14.29
C TYR A 263 -8.96 2.45 14.75
N LEU A 264 -8.72 3.43 13.89
CA LEU A 264 -7.88 4.59 14.22
C LEU A 264 -8.46 5.43 15.36
N GLY A 265 -9.79 5.57 15.42
CA GLY A 265 -10.50 6.26 16.51
C GLY A 265 -10.43 5.56 17.87
N LYS A 266 -10.09 4.26 17.93
CA LYS A 266 -9.87 3.54 19.20
C LYS A 266 -8.60 3.95 19.93
N GLY A 267 -7.65 4.60 19.25
CA GLY A 267 -6.37 5.01 19.84
C GLY A 267 -5.49 3.85 20.32
N THR A 268 -5.66 2.66 19.75
CA THR A 268 -4.90 1.44 20.13
C THR A 268 -3.45 1.46 19.70
N ILE A 269 -3.11 2.33 18.73
CA ILE A 269 -1.73 2.45 18.21
C ILE A 269 -0.91 3.23 19.23
N SER A 270 0.05 2.54 19.88
CA SER A 270 0.97 3.16 20.83
C SER A 270 1.79 4.24 20.12
N THR A 271 1.74 5.46 20.65
CA THR A 271 2.55 6.60 20.16
C THR A 271 4.03 6.48 20.56
N LYS A 272 4.33 5.75 21.65
CA LYS A 272 5.69 5.61 22.17
C LYS A 272 6.46 4.55 21.38
N SER A 273 7.61 4.94 20.85
CA SER A 273 8.60 3.99 20.33
C SER A 273 9.33 3.35 21.53
N LYS A 274 9.29 2.02 21.59
CA LYS A 274 10.12 1.30 22.57
C LYS A 274 11.55 1.21 22.02
N ASP A 275 12.54 1.56 22.82
CA ASP A 275 13.93 1.29 22.47
C ASP A 275 14.17 -0.22 22.57
N LEU A 276 14.42 -0.85 21.42
CA LEU A 276 14.70 -2.27 21.29
C LEU A 276 16.20 -2.59 21.39
N ARG A 277 17.08 -1.60 21.54
CA ARG A 277 18.53 -1.73 21.59
C ARG A 277 19.00 -2.30 22.93
N LYS A 278 18.71 -3.56 23.16
CA LYS A 278 19.04 -4.24 24.42
C LYS A 278 20.24 -5.16 24.32
N LEU A 279 20.60 -5.60 23.09
CA LEU A 279 21.63 -6.59 22.86
C LEU A 279 23.03 -5.99 22.96
N GLU A 280 24.00 -6.80 23.42
CA GLU A 280 25.39 -6.40 23.59
C GLU A 280 26.08 -6.15 22.24
N PRO A 281 26.78 -5.00 22.07
CA PRO A 281 27.40 -4.64 20.80
C PRO A 281 28.54 -5.56 20.39
N MET A 282 29.16 -6.30 21.33
CA MET A 282 30.24 -7.24 21.04
C MET A 282 29.79 -8.34 20.07
N ILE A 283 28.58 -8.91 20.28
CA ILE A 283 28.01 -9.91 19.39
C ILE A 283 27.84 -9.34 17.98
N ALA A 284 27.27 -8.12 17.88
CA ALA A 284 27.11 -7.44 16.60
C ALA A 284 28.46 -7.23 15.90
N ASN A 285 29.46 -6.73 16.62
CA ASN A 285 30.77 -6.44 16.05
C ASN A 285 31.45 -7.71 15.50
N THR A 286 31.38 -8.82 16.22
CA THR A 286 31.97 -10.09 15.76
C THR A 286 31.33 -10.55 14.44
N ILE A 287 30.00 -10.53 14.35
CA ILE A 287 29.27 -10.93 13.14
C ILE A 287 29.58 -9.98 11.99
N LEU A 288 29.51 -8.67 12.25
CA LEU A 288 29.70 -7.64 11.23
C LEU A 288 31.14 -7.61 10.69
N VAL A 289 32.17 -7.88 11.53
CA VAL A 289 33.57 -8.01 11.07
C VAL A 289 33.69 -9.15 10.07
N LEU A 290 33.20 -10.35 10.41
CA LEU A 290 33.27 -11.52 9.53
C LEU A 290 32.59 -11.25 8.18
N ILE A 291 31.38 -10.68 8.21
CA ILE A 291 30.65 -10.31 7.00
C ILE A 291 31.40 -9.23 6.21
N SER A 292 31.93 -8.21 6.88
CA SER A 292 32.65 -7.10 6.22
C SER A 292 33.90 -7.59 5.49
N VAL A 293 34.66 -8.53 6.07
CA VAL A 293 35.84 -9.10 5.40
C VAL A 293 35.45 -9.80 4.09
N VAL A 294 34.40 -10.62 4.11
CA VAL A 294 33.91 -11.31 2.91
C VAL A 294 33.42 -10.30 1.86
N TYR A 295 32.68 -9.27 2.28
CA TYR A 295 32.13 -8.26 1.37
C TYR A 295 33.20 -7.34 0.77
N VAL A 296 34.19 -6.95 1.54
CA VAL A 296 35.30 -6.15 1.03
C VAL A 296 36.09 -6.97 0.00
N LEU A 297 36.41 -8.24 0.29
CA LEU A 297 37.07 -9.13 -0.68
C LEU A 297 36.23 -9.27 -1.96
N PHE A 298 34.92 -9.49 -1.84
CA PHE A 298 34.01 -9.56 -2.99
C PHE A 298 34.04 -8.26 -3.80
N CYS A 299 33.96 -7.08 -3.15
CA CYS A 299 33.99 -5.78 -3.81
C CYS A 299 35.31 -5.54 -4.55
N ILE A 300 36.45 -5.93 -3.96
CA ILE A 300 37.74 -5.84 -4.62
C ILE A 300 37.72 -6.68 -5.92
N ILE A 301 37.27 -7.92 -5.85
CA ILE A 301 37.16 -8.78 -7.04
C ILE A 301 36.22 -8.19 -8.08
N GLN A 302 35.06 -7.64 -7.66
CA GLN A 302 34.09 -7.00 -8.57
C GLN A 302 34.67 -5.76 -9.25
N ILE A 303 35.38 -4.92 -8.51
CA ILE A 303 36.00 -3.69 -9.07
C ILE A 303 37.06 -4.06 -10.11
N PHE A 304 37.94 -5.02 -9.78
CA PHE A 304 38.98 -5.42 -10.71
C PHE A 304 38.43 -6.16 -11.94
N SER A 305 37.50 -7.07 -11.77
CA SER A 305 36.99 -7.88 -12.89
C SER A 305 36.02 -7.13 -13.79
N LEU A 306 35.13 -6.29 -13.22
CA LEU A 306 34.02 -5.68 -13.94
C LEU A 306 34.36 -4.29 -14.47
N PHE A 307 35.10 -3.47 -13.72
CA PHE A 307 35.36 -2.07 -14.06
C PHE A 307 36.75 -1.83 -14.65
N LEU A 308 37.76 -2.60 -14.26
CA LEU A 308 39.15 -2.42 -14.69
C LEU A 308 39.61 -3.51 -15.66
N GLY A 309 38.99 -4.69 -15.69
CA GLY A 309 39.33 -5.76 -16.62
C GLY A 309 38.59 -5.62 -17.95
N LYS A 310 39.28 -5.95 -19.07
CA LYS A 310 38.61 -6.28 -20.30
C LYS A 310 37.75 -7.51 -20.00
N MET A 311 36.44 -7.34 -19.94
CA MET A 311 35.46 -8.36 -19.54
C MET A 311 35.55 -9.56 -20.50
N GLN A 312 36.38 -10.55 -20.17
CA GLN A 312 36.35 -11.85 -20.81
C GLN A 312 35.35 -12.70 -20.06
N LEU A 313 34.31 -13.15 -20.76
CA LEU A 313 33.37 -14.10 -20.19
C LEU A 313 34.13 -15.38 -19.77
N PRO A 314 33.81 -15.94 -18.59
CA PRO A 314 34.29 -17.28 -18.24
C PRO A 314 33.93 -18.29 -19.32
N ALA A 315 34.84 -19.21 -19.61
CA ALA A 315 34.61 -20.23 -20.63
C ALA A 315 33.29 -20.99 -20.37
N GLY A 316 32.43 -21.05 -21.39
CA GLY A 316 31.11 -21.71 -21.30
C GLY A 316 29.93 -20.84 -20.86
N TYR A 317 30.12 -19.54 -20.59
CA TYR A 317 29.03 -18.62 -20.30
C TYR A 317 28.63 -17.80 -21.54
N THR A 318 27.30 -17.69 -21.77
CA THR A 318 26.74 -16.67 -22.66
C THR A 318 26.54 -15.37 -21.90
N TYR A 319 26.56 -14.21 -22.60
CA TYR A 319 26.26 -12.92 -21.97
C TYR A 319 24.90 -12.90 -21.24
N ALA A 320 23.89 -13.57 -21.80
CA ALA A 320 22.58 -13.70 -21.18
C ALA A 320 22.60 -14.46 -19.86
N ARG A 321 23.29 -15.60 -19.84
CA ARG A 321 23.37 -16.44 -18.66
C ARG A 321 24.16 -15.77 -17.53
N TYR A 322 25.30 -15.17 -17.88
CA TYR A 322 26.15 -14.44 -16.93
C TYR A 322 25.41 -13.24 -16.30
N ALA A 323 24.71 -12.45 -17.15
CA ALA A 323 23.97 -11.30 -16.67
C ALA A 323 22.80 -11.72 -15.78
N ARG A 324 21.99 -12.70 -16.22
CA ARG A 324 20.77 -13.11 -15.53
C ARG A 324 21.05 -13.80 -14.18
N GLU A 325 21.95 -14.78 -14.17
CA GLU A 325 22.25 -15.54 -12.95
C GLU A 325 22.93 -14.66 -11.88
N GLY A 326 23.93 -13.87 -12.27
CA GLY A 326 24.65 -13.01 -11.31
C GLY A 326 23.82 -11.80 -10.84
N PHE A 327 22.89 -11.31 -11.63
CA PHE A 327 22.06 -10.14 -11.32
C PHE A 327 21.09 -10.41 -10.15
N PHE A 328 20.25 -11.45 -10.27
CA PHE A 328 19.26 -11.77 -9.24
C PHE A 328 19.89 -12.12 -7.90
N GLN A 329 21.02 -12.82 -7.91
CA GLN A 329 21.78 -13.12 -6.72
C GLN A 329 22.27 -11.86 -6.01
N LEU A 330 22.86 -10.91 -6.75
CA LEU A 330 23.35 -9.66 -6.18
C LEU A 330 22.21 -8.78 -5.65
N LEU A 331 21.09 -8.71 -6.37
CA LEU A 331 19.91 -7.99 -5.91
C LEU A 331 19.40 -8.57 -4.57
N PHE A 332 19.32 -9.89 -4.47
CA PHE A 332 18.91 -10.54 -3.24
C PHE A 332 19.89 -10.28 -2.08
N VAL A 333 21.21 -10.30 -2.34
CA VAL A 333 22.21 -9.92 -1.34
C VAL A 333 22.05 -8.46 -0.92
N CYS A 334 21.78 -7.51 -1.84
CA CYS A 334 21.51 -6.13 -1.48
C CYS A 334 20.31 -5.99 -0.54
N MET A 335 19.24 -6.75 -0.77
CA MET A 335 18.07 -6.76 0.11
C MET A 335 18.41 -7.33 1.50
N ILE A 336 19.16 -8.42 1.56
CA ILE A 336 19.66 -8.99 2.82
C ILE A 336 20.50 -7.96 3.57
N ASN A 337 21.40 -7.25 2.89
CA ASN A 337 22.26 -6.25 3.50
C ASN A 337 21.47 -5.10 4.12
N ILE A 338 20.45 -4.61 3.44
CA ILE A 338 19.56 -3.57 3.98
C ILE A 338 18.87 -4.09 5.25
N CYS A 339 18.29 -5.28 5.20
CA CYS A 339 17.65 -5.90 6.37
C CYS A 339 18.63 -6.09 7.51
N LEU A 340 19.85 -6.53 7.21
CA LEU A 340 20.92 -6.75 8.18
C LEU A 340 21.35 -5.44 8.84
N VAL A 341 21.60 -4.37 8.06
CA VAL A 341 21.96 -3.07 8.59
C VAL A 341 20.86 -2.53 9.50
N LEU A 342 19.59 -2.59 9.07
CA LEU A 342 18.45 -2.15 9.87
C LEU A 342 18.29 -2.97 11.15
N PHE A 343 18.48 -4.29 11.09
CA PHE A 343 18.43 -5.17 12.24
C PHE A 343 19.51 -4.85 13.28
N PHE A 344 20.77 -4.74 12.87
CA PHE A 344 21.87 -4.45 13.80
C PHE A 344 21.76 -3.00 14.36
N MET A 345 21.26 -2.08 13.57
CA MET A 345 21.00 -0.71 14.02
C MET A 345 19.85 -0.64 15.04
N GLY A 346 18.82 -1.47 14.87
CA GLY A 346 17.62 -1.45 15.69
C GLY A 346 17.70 -2.24 17.00
N CYS A 347 18.47 -3.33 17.04
CA CYS A 347 18.48 -4.29 18.17
C CYS A 347 19.67 -4.18 19.11
N PHE A 348 20.83 -3.68 18.63
CA PHE A 348 22.06 -3.65 19.38
C PHE A 348 22.39 -2.25 19.89
N ARG A 349 22.97 -2.15 21.10
CA ARG A 349 23.43 -0.89 21.69
C ARG A 349 24.44 -0.20 20.76
N GLU A 350 24.50 1.14 20.85
CA GLU A 350 25.41 1.95 20.04
C GLU A 350 26.86 1.73 20.45
N ASN A 351 27.74 1.56 19.43
CA ASN A 351 29.19 1.48 19.57
C ASN A 351 29.84 2.08 18.31
N GLY A 352 30.97 2.77 18.48
CA GLY A 352 31.72 3.37 17.38
C GLY A 352 32.14 2.36 16.31
N LEU A 353 32.66 1.18 16.72
CA LEU A 353 33.04 0.11 15.81
C LEU A 353 31.85 -0.42 15.00
N LYS A 354 30.68 -0.63 15.64
CA LYS A 354 29.45 -1.04 14.95
C LYS A 354 29.07 -0.05 13.83
N LYS A 355 29.16 1.26 14.09
CA LYS A 355 28.85 2.29 13.07
C LYS A 355 29.76 2.20 11.85
N ILE A 356 31.07 2.01 12.09
CA ILE A 356 32.04 1.86 11.00
C ILE A 356 31.76 0.59 10.18
N LEU A 357 31.52 -0.52 10.84
CA LEU A 357 31.21 -1.80 10.16
C LEU A 357 29.92 -1.72 9.34
N LEU A 358 28.87 -1.11 9.88
CA LEU A 358 27.61 -0.89 9.15
C LEU A 358 27.82 0.04 7.95
N ALA A 359 28.66 1.06 8.06
CA ALA A 359 29.02 1.93 6.95
C ALA A 359 29.82 1.18 5.88
N ILE A 360 30.75 0.29 6.25
CA ILE A 360 31.49 -0.56 5.31
C ILE A 360 30.53 -1.46 4.55
N ILE A 361 29.64 -2.18 5.24
CA ILE A 361 28.63 -3.04 4.60
C ILE A 361 27.74 -2.24 3.65
N SER A 362 27.31 -1.04 4.05
CA SER A 362 26.52 -0.16 3.18
C SER A 362 27.32 0.30 1.96
N GLY A 363 28.61 0.62 2.12
CA GLY A 363 29.53 0.94 1.00
C GLY A 363 29.70 -0.23 0.03
N CYS A 364 29.93 -1.43 0.55
CA CYS A 364 29.95 -2.65 -0.27
C CYS A 364 28.62 -2.89 -1.01
N THR A 365 27.50 -2.59 -0.36
CA THR A 365 26.18 -2.72 -0.99
C THR A 365 26.02 -1.74 -2.16
N TYR A 366 26.56 -0.51 -2.09
CA TYR A 366 26.58 0.40 -3.24
C TYR A 366 27.40 -0.16 -4.42
N VAL A 367 28.55 -0.78 -4.14
CA VAL A 367 29.35 -1.45 -5.18
C VAL A 367 28.55 -2.60 -5.82
N MET A 368 27.82 -3.39 -5.02
CA MET A 368 26.96 -4.46 -5.52
C MET A 368 25.81 -3.93 -6.37
N ILE A 369 25.16 -2.82 -5.98
CA ILE A 369 24.12 -2.14 -6.75
C ILE A 369 24.69 -1.67 -8.10
N ALA A 370 25.84 -1.01 -8.09
CA ALA A 370 26.50 -0.54 -9.32
C ALA A 370 26.87 -1.71 -10.24
N SER A 371 27.42 -2.78 -9.69
CA SER A 371 27.74 -4.01 -10.43
C SER A 371 26.49 -4.66 -11.05
N SER A 372 25.39 -4.71 -10.30
CA SER A 372 24.10 -5.23 -10.78
C SER A 372 23.54 -4.37 -11.91
N ALA A 373 23.57 -3.05 -11.76
CA ALA A 373 23.14 -2.12 -12.80
C ALA A 373 23.97 -2.27 -14.07
N PHE A 374 25.29 -2.36 -13.95
CA PHE A 374 26.20 -2.56 -15.08
C PHE A 374 25.90 -3.87 -15.83
N ARG A 375 25.72 -4.98 -15.13
CA ARG A 375 25.31 -6.28 -15.72
C ARG A 375 23.97 -6.18 -16.44
N MET A 376 23.00 -5.47 -15.87
CA MET A 376 21.70 -5.26 -16.51
C MET A 376 21.82 -4.41 -17.77
N CYS A 377 22.67 -3.37 -17.80
CA CYS A 377 22.93 -2.57 -19.00
C CYS A 377 23.57 -3.40 -20.10
N LEU A 378 24.56 -4.25 -19.79
CA LEU A 378 25.16 -5.18 -20.75
C LEU A 378 24.11 -6.17 -21.30
N TYR A 379 23.22 -6.63 -20.46
CA TYR A 379 22.13 -7.52 -20.89
C TYR A 379 21.16 -6.82 -21.85
N ILE A 380 20.81 -5.57 -21.58
CA ILE A 380 19.97 -4.75 -22.47
C ILE A 380 20.64 -4.52 -23.82
N GLN A 381 21.93 -4.18 -23.85
CA GLN A 381 22.69 -3.95 -25.08
C GLN A 381 22.74 -5.16 -26.03
N ASN A 382 22.77 -6.38 -25.47
CA ASN A 382 22.86 -7.61 -26.25
C ASN A 382 21.49 -8.22 -26.57
N TYR A 383 20.44 -7.86 -25.84
CA TYR A 383 19.14 -8.48 -26.06
C TYR A 383 18.08 -7.42 -26.16
N ARG A 384 17.29 -6.89 -25.66
CA ARG A 384 16.25 -5.90 -25.86
C ARG A 384 15.96 -5.15 -24.59
N LEU A 385 15.25 -4.05 -24.70
CA LEU A 385 14.67 -3.39 -23.55
C LEU A 385 13.29 -4.01 -23.28
N THR A 386 13.03 -4.43 -22.04
CA THR A 386 11.73 -4.94 -21.60
C THR A 386 11.29 -4.22 -20.35
N PHE A 387 9.98 -4.21 -20.07
CA PHE A 387 9.43 -3.59 -18.86
C PHE A 387 10.15 -4.06 -17.58
N LEU A 388 10.37 -5.37 -17.44
CA LEU A 388 11.05 -5.93 -16.27
C LEU A 388 12.48 -5.38 -16.11
N ARG A 389 13.23 -5.19 -17.22
CA ARG A 389 14.61 -4.67 -17.18
C ARG A 389 14.65 -3.20 -16.78
N VAL A 390 13.74 -2.39 -17.33
CA VAL A 390 13.56 -0.98 -16.93
C VAL A 390 13.17 -0.88 -15.46
N PHE A 391 12.19 -1.67 -15.05
CA PHE A 391 11.74 -1.73 -13.66
C PHE A 391 12.85 -2.10 -12.69
N VAL A 392 13.66 -3.08 -13.05
CA VAL A 392 14.80 -3.52 -12.23
C VAL A 392 15.87 -2.43 -12.12
N LEU A 393 16.22 -1.74 -13.20
CA LEU A 393 17.17 -0.61 -13.14
C LEU A 393 16.63 0.51 -12.24
N TRP A 394 15.35 0.83 -12.39
CA TRP A 394 14.69 1.80 -11.51
C TRP A 394 14.70 1.35 -10.04
N MET A 395 14.42 0.07 -9.75
CA MET A 395 14.50 -0.48 -8.40
C MET A 395 15.90 -0.39 -7.80
N LEU A 396 16.96 -0.63 -8.59
CA LEU A 396 18.34 -0.48 -8.10
C LEU A 396 18.65 0.96 -7.72
N VAL A 397 18.21 1.93 -8.51
CA VAL A 397 18.35 3.36 -8.17
C VAL A 397 17.59 3.68 -6.89
N LEU A 398 16.35 3.22 -6.78
CA LEU A 398 15.52 3.41 -5.59
C LEU A 398 16.19 2.81 -4.34
N ILE A 399 16.66 1.57 -4.41
CA ILE A 399 17.38 0.89 -3.31
C ILE A 399 18.62 1.70 -2.91
N GLY A 400 19.38 2.22 -3.88
CA GLY A 400 20.54 3.08 -3.62
C GLY A 400 20.16 4.36 -2.84
N VAL A 401 19.10 5.05 -3.27
CA VAL A 401 18.61 6.25 -2.58
C VAL A 401 18.12 5.94 -1.16
N LEU A 402 17.36 4.86 -0.99
CA LEU A 402 16.88 4.41 0.33
C LEU A 402 18.04 4.05 1.27
N LEU A 403 19.08 3.38 0.75
CA LEU A 403 20.29 3.05 1.48
C LEU A 403 21.02 4.32 1.95
N GLY A 404 21.00 5.40 1.17
CA GLY A 404 21.53 6.71 1.56
C GLY A 404 20.88 7.26 2.84
N GLY A 405 19.57 7.14 2.97
CA GLY A 405 18.85 7.49 4.20
C GLY A 405 19.23 6.61 5.39
N ILE A 406 19.45 5.32 5.16
CA ILE A 406 19.90 4.38 6.21
C ILE A 406 21.30 4.77 6.67
N VAL A 407 22.22 5.08 5.76
CA VAL A 407 23.58 5.58 6.08
C VAL A 407 23.49 6.89 6.86
N ALA A 408 22.64 7.83 6.46
CA ALA A 408 22.42 9.06 7.20
C ALA A 408 21.96 8.78 8.65
N GLN A 409 21.11 7.79 8.87
CA GLN A 409 20.67 7.40 10.22
C GLN A 409 21.77 6.72 11.05
N ILE A 410 22.71 5.98 10.43
CA ILE A 410 23.87 5.42 11.15
C ILE A 410 24.67 6.53 11.85
N TYR A 411 24.85 7.66 11.16
CA TYR A 411 25.62 8.80 11.70
C TYR A 411 24.76 9.77 12.53
N ARG A 412 23.49 9.99 12.12
CA ARG A 412 22.54 10.87 12.81
C ARG A 412 21.34 10.08 13.31
N GLN A 413 21.34 9.67 14.56
CA GLN A 413 20.25 8.84 15.16
C GLN A 413 18.88 9.54 15.17
N THR A 414 18.87 10.88 15.13
CA THR A 414 17.65 11.70 15.06
C THR A 414 17.08 11.82 13.64
N PHE A 415 17.74 11.22 12.63
CA PHE A 415 17.28 11.27 11.25
C PHE A 415 15.91 10.56 11.10
N PRO A 416 14.88 11.23 10.54
CA PRO A 416 13.52 10.70 10.46
C PRO A 416 13.39 9.71 9.30
N LEU A 417 14.04 8.54 9.39
CA LEU A 417 14.13 7.56 8.31
C LEU A 417 12.76 7.13 7.78
N PHE A 418 11.76 6.94 8.64
CA PHE A 418 10.42 6.56 8.21
C PHE A 418 9.81 7.61 7.27
N ARG A 419 9.89 8.90 7.62
CA ARG A 419 9.38 10.00 6.77
C ARG A 419 10.18 10.09 5.47
N TYR A 420 11.51 9.97 5.55
CA TYR A 420 12.39 9.95 4.39
C TYR A 420 11.99 8.84 3.39
N MET A 421 11.77 7.61 3.86
CA MET A 421 11.37 6.50 3.01
C MET A 421 10.02 6.74 2.32
N ILE A 422 9.03 7.29 3.03
CA ILE A 422 7.73 7.65 2.42
C ILE A 422 7.94 8.67 1.30
N VAL A 423 8.73 9.71 1.55
CA VAL A 423 8.98 10.77 0.54
C VAL A 423 9.68 10.19 -0.68
N VAL A 424 10.76 9.45 -0.49
CA VAL A 424 11.54 8.85 -1.58
C VAL A 424 10.70 7.87 -2.40
N MET A 425 9.97 6.96 -1.73
CA MET A 425 9.10 5.99 -2.40
C MET A 425 8.01 6.68 -3.23
N THR A 426 7.37 7.71 -2.67
CA THR A 426 6.31 8.46 -3.38
C THR A 426 6.85 9.14 -4.63
N ILE A 427 7.99 9.84 -4.51
CA ILE A 427 8.62 10.53 -5.63
C ILE A 427 9.09 9.52 -6.68
N ALA A 428 9.69 8.40 -6.28
CA ALA A 428 10.20 7.39 -7.17
C ALA A 428 9.07 6.73 -7.99
N VAL A 429 7.96 6.32 -7.33
CA VAL A 429 6.81 5.73 -8.01
C VAL A 429 6.17 6.72 -8.97
N PHE A 430 5.98 7.97 -8.56
CA PHE A 430 5.45 9.03 -9.41
C PHE A 430 6.35 9.28 -10.65
N ALA A 431 7.65 9.40 -10.44
CA ALA A 431 8.62 9.60 -11.54
C ALA A 431 8.59 8.43 -12.54
N PHE A 432 8.53 7.18 -12.03
CA PHE A 432 8.45 6.00 -12.89
C PHE A 432 7.18 5.99 -13.75
N GLY A 433 6.04 6.37 -13.17
CA GLY A 433 4.78 6.45 -13.90
C GLY A 433 4.77 7.54 -15.00
N ILE A 434 5.32 8.73 -14.70
CA ILE A 434 5.37 9.84 -15.67
C ILE A 434 6.33 9.56 -16.83
N VAL A 435 7.42 8.85 -16.58
CA VAL A 435 8.40 8.47 -17.60
C VAL A 435 7.79 7.57 -18.69
N ARG A 436 6.67 6.85 -18.39
CA ARG A 436 6.01 5.92 -19.33
C ARG A 436 6.98 4.90 -19.92
N PRO A 437 7.35 3.86 -19.18
CA PRO A 437 8.38 2.90 -19.59
C PRO A 437 8.16 2.31 -20.97
N ASP A 438 6.92 1.97 -21.34
CA ASP A 438 6.60 1.32 -22.62
C ASP A 438 6.87 2.23 -23.83
N TYR A 439 6.73 3.54 -23.69
CA TYR A 439 7.15 4.50 -24.72
C TYR A 439 8.66 4.39 -25.02
N TRP A 440 9.48 4.34 -23.96
CA TRP A 440 10.94 4.26 -24.13
C TRP A 440 11.39 2.88 -24.57
N ILE A 441 10.69 1.82 -24.17
CA ILE A 441 10.94 0.45 -24.63
C ILE A 441 10.71 0.38 -26.15
N ALA A 442 9.55 0.83 -26.62
CA ALA A 442 9.24 0.85 -28.04
C ALA A 442 10.27 1.67 -28.84
N LYS A 443 10.59 2.88 -28.34
CA LYS A 443 11.57 3.77 -29.01
C LYS A 443 12.95 3.15 -29.09
N TYR A 444 13.43 2.53 -28.02
CA TYR A 444 14.74 1.88 -27.97
C TYR A 444 14.81 0.68 -28.89
N ASP A 445 13.83 -0.22 -28.80
CA ASP A 445 13.81 -1.48 -29.54
C ASP A 445 13.68 -1.24 -31.06
N ILE A 446 12.82 -0.32 -31.48
CA ILE A 446 12.68 0.05 -32.91
C ILE A 446 13.97 0.69 -33.45
N THR A 447 14.68 1.46 -32.63
CA THR A 447 15.90 2.16 -33.10
C THR A 447 17.12 1.25 -33.15
N HIS A 448 17.26 0.26 -32.27
CA HIS A 448 18.50 -0.50 -32.09
C HIS A 448 18.41 -1.97 -32.49
N MET A 449 17.22 -2.50 -32.81
CA MET A 449 17.03 -3.93 -33.05
C MET A 449 16.53 -4.23 -34.47
N PRO A 450 16.97 -5.34 -35.11
CA PRO A 450 16.46 -5.79 -36.40
C PRO A 450 14.96 -6.01 -36.41
N GLN A 451 14.26 -5.66 -37.49
CA GLN A 451 12.80 -5.73 -37.60
C GLN A 451 12.21 -7.11 -37.27
N ARG A 452 12.84 -8.20 -37.73
CA ARG A 452 12.36 -9.58 -37.45
C ARG A 452 12.33 -9.93 -35.97
N GLU A 453 13.19 -9.35 -35.18
CA GLU A 453 13.22 -9.59 -33.73
C GLU A 453 12.29 -8.67 -32.95
N ASN A 454 11.89 -7.52 -33.50
CA ASN A 454 10.96 -6.59 -32.90
C ASN A 454 9.52 -7.11 -32.89
N GLU A 455 9.15 -7.94 -33.88
CA GLU A 455 7.78 -8.46 -34.05
C GLU A 455 7.24 -9.26 -32.88
N SER A 456 8.10 -9.78 -31.99
CA SER A 456 7.68 -10.64 -30.88
C SER A 456 7.32 -9.94 -29.58
N LEU A 457 7.74 -8.71 -29.33
CA LEU A 457 7.56 -8.00 -28.05
C LEU A 457 6.70 -6.74 -28.15
N LEU A 458 6.83 -5.98 -29.26
CA LEU A 458 6.11 -4.73 -29.45
C LEU A 458 4.57 -4.87 -29.41
N PRO A 459 3.96 -5.97 -29.91
CA PRO A 459 2.51 -6.16 -29.81
C PRO A 459 1.94 -6.23 -28.39
N TYR A 460 2.79 -6.52 -27.39
CA TYR A 460 2.38 -6.69 -26.00
C TYR A 460 2.60 -5.45 -25.13
N LEU A 461 3.06 -4.34 -25.71
CA LEU A 461 3.21 -3.08 -25.00
C LEU A 461 1.85 -2.40 -24.82
N SER A 462 1.75 -1.59 -23.77
CA SER A 462 0.53 -0.82 -23.49
C SER A 462 0.32 0.32 -24.49
N THR A 463 -0.81 1.01 -24.41
CA THR A 463 -1.15 2.19 -25.20
C THR A 463 -0.13 3.32 -25.09
N ASP A 464 0.73 3.31 -24.06
CA ASP A 464 1.82 4.29 -23.91
C ASP A 464 2.84 4.24 -25.06
N ALA A 465 2.97 3.10 -25.73
CA ALA A 465 3.86 2.90 -26.87
C ALA A 465 3.27 3.41 -28.21
N ALA A 466 1.96 3.67 -28.26
CA ALA A 466 1.24 4.08 -29.47
C ALA A 466 1.88 5.25 -30.24
N PRO A 467 2.39 6.34 -29.61
CA PRO A 467 3.02 7.45 -30.33
C PRO A 467 4.28 7.07 -31.10
N VAL A 468 4.96 6.01 -30.69
CA VAL A 468 6.17 5.52 -31.38
C VAL A 468 5.80 4.53 -32.47
N ILE A 469 4.82 3.67 -32.23
CA ILE A 469 4.43 2.57 -33.14
C ILE A 469 3.59 3.08 -34.31
N ALA A 470 2.79 4.11 -34.15
CA ALA A 470 1.85 4.62 -35.15
C ALA A 470 2.53 5.10 -36.48
N GLY A 471 3.84 5.40 -36.43
CA GLY A 471 4.62 5.75 -37.62
C GLY A 471 5.14 4.55 -38.42
N HIS A 472 4.83 3.34 -38.04
CA HIS A 472 5.35 2.11 -38.64
C HIS A 472 4.22 1.29 -39.27
N HIS A 473 4.58 0.39 -40.20
CA HIS A 473 3.67 -0.48 -40.93
C HIS A 473 4.16 -1.93 -40.85
N GLY A 474 3.24 -2.88 -40.84
CA GLY A 474 3.56 -4.30 -40.81
C GLY A 474 2.57 -5.14 -40.06
N GLN A 475 2.75 -6.46 -40.10
CA GLN A 475 1.86 -7.41 -39.39
C GLN A 475 1.87 -7.18 -37.88
N TRP A 476 3.03 -6.93 -37.28
CA TRP A 476 3.20 -6.69 -35.86
C TRP A 476 2.48 -5.41 -35.37
N VAL A 477 2.32 -4.39 -36.23
CA VAL A 477 1.54 -3.18 -35.90
C VAL A 477 0.06 -3.52 -35.79
N LYS A 478 -0.45 -4.36 -36.70
CA LYS A 478 -1.84 -4.85 -36.62
C LYS A 478 -2.08 -5.66 -35.35
N GLU A 479 -1.14 -6.53 -35.00
CA GLU A 479 -1.20 -7.31 -33.76
C GLU A 479 -1.18 -6.41 -32.51
N TYR A 480 -0.35 -5.35 -32.53
CA TYR A 480 -0.35 -4.35 -31.45
C TYR A 480 -1.70 -3.63 -31.34
N VAL A 481 -2.25 -3.15 -32.45
CA VAL A 481 -3.56 -2.46 -32.47
C VAL A 481 -4.66 -3.36 -31.93
N ASN A 482 -4.71 -4.62 -32.37
CA ASN A 482 -5.67 -5.61 -31.86
C ASN A 482 -5.47 -5.85 -30.36
N GLY A 483 -4.22 -5.86 -29.86
CA GLY A 483 -3.90 -6.04 -28.44
C GLY A 483 -4.37 -4.90 -27.55
N ILE A 484 -4.45 -3.67 -28.06
CA ILE A 484 -4.90 -2.47 -27.32
C ILE A 484 -6.33 -2.04 -27.69
N GLU A 485 -7.01 -2.76 -28.56
CA GLU A 485 -8.37 -2.42 -29.04
C GLU A 485 -9.36 -2.28 -27.90
N TYR A 486 -9.38 -3.24 -26.98
CA TYR A 486 -10.23 -3.19 -25.79
C TYR A 486 -9.99 -1.93 -24.93
N ASP A 487 -8.74 -1.52 -24.75
CA ASP A 487 -8.39 -0.33 -23.97
C ASP A 487 -8.87 0.94 -24.69
N MET A 488 -8.75 1.00 -26.02
CA MET A 488 -9.25 2.12 -26.83
C MET A 488 -10.78 2.17 -26.82
N GLU A 489 -11.45 1.02 -26.96
CA GLU A 489 -12.92 0.94 -26.92
C GLU A 489 -13.50 1.23 -25.54
N SER A 490 -12.80 0.90 -24.47
CA SER A 490 -13.24 1.20 -23.10
C SER A 490 -13.25 2.70 -22.79
N ASN A 491 -12.56 3.51 -23.59
CA ASN A 491 -12.41 4.96 -23.39
C ASN A 491 -13.64 5.75 -23.90
N HIS A 492 -14.84 5.37 -23.45
CA HIS A 492 -16.08 6.02 -23.82
C HIS A 492 -16.56 7.00 -22.75
N GLY A 493 -16.62 8.29 -23.10
CA GLY A 493 -17.15 9.35 -22.24
C GLY A 493 -16.19 9.82 -21.13
N VAL A 494 -16.64 10.79 -20.36
CA VAL A 494 -15.81 11.48 -19.35
C VAL A 494 -15.40 10.54 -18.20
N ARG A 495 -16.28 9.59 -17.84
CA ARG A 495 -16.04 8.73 -16.68
C ARG A 495 -14.92 7.71 -16.89
N SER A 496 -14.79 7.15 -18.09
CA SER A 496 -13.77 6.17 -18.45
C SER A 496 -12.53 6.77 -19.11
N TYR A 497 -12.46 8.11 -19.21
CA TYR A 497 -11.42 8.79 -19.95
C TYR A 497 -10.03 8.55 -19.36
N ASN A 498 -9.11 8.06 -20.21
CA ASN A 498 -7.67 7.91 -19.94
C ASN A 498 -6.88 8.58 -21.07
N PHE A 499 -5.88 9.39 -20.71
CA PHE A 499 -5.10 10.16 -21.69
C PHE A 499 -4.28 9.28 -22.64
N SER A 500 -3.73 8.16 -22.16
CA SER A 500 -2.98 7.22 -22.99
C SER A 500 -3.89 6.52 -24.00
N TYR A 501 -5.07 6.10 -23.58
CA TYR A 501 -6.08 5.46 -24.43
C TYR A 501 -6.59 6.42 -25.50
N ALA A 502 -6.94 7.66 -25.11
CA ALA A 502 -7.39 8.69 -26.04
C ALA A 502 -6.32 9.00 -27.10
N LYS A 503 -5.05 9.07 -26.70
CA LYS A 503 -3.95 9.32 -27.64
C LYS A 503 -3.73 8.17 -28.62
N ALA A 504 -3.82 6.93 -28.16
CA ALA A 504 -3.75 5.74 -29.03
C ALA A 504 -4.92 5.72 -30.01
N GLN A 505 -6.13 6.00 -29.56
CA GLN A 505 -7.34 6.09 -30.39
C GLN A 505 -7.20 7.17 -31.48
N GLU A 506 -6.73 8.37 -31.11
CA GLU A 506 -6.47 9.46 -32.09
C GLU A 506 -5.48 9.03 -33.18
N LEU A 507 -4.42 8.32 -32.83
CA LEU A 507 -3.36 7.95 -33.76
C LEU A 507 -3.78 6.83 -34.73
N PHE A 508 -4.51 5.83 -34.26
CA PHE A 508 -4.87 4.67 -35.07
C PHE A 508 -6.22 4.79 -35.77
N GLN A 509 -7.18 5.58 -35.27
CA GLN A 509 -8.42 5.87 -36.00
C GLN A 509 -8.23 6.87 -37.16
N LYS A 510 -7.23 7.75 -37.09
CA LYS A 510 -6.88 8.64 -38.21
C LYS A 510 -6.09 7.92 -39.32
N ALA A 511 -5.57 6.71 -39.04
CA ALA A 511 -4.78 5.91 -39.98
C ALA A 511 -5.61 4.86 -40.75
N GLN A 512 -6.87 4.65 -40.38
CA GLN A 512 -7.90 3.91 -41.12
C GLN A 512 -8.66 4.84 -42.05
#